data_102b445918b238915ecdaf355b43daf0
#
_entry.id   102b445918b238915ecdaf355b43daf0
#
_cell.length_a   1.000
_cell.length_b   1.000
_cell.length_c   1.000
_cell.angle_alpha   90.00
_cell.angle_beta   90.00
_cell.angle_gamma   90.00
#
_symmetry.space_group_name_H-M   'P 1'
#
loop_
_entity.id
_entity.type
_entity.pdbx_description
1 polymer ?
#
loop_
_entity_poly.entity_id
_entity_poly.type
_entity_poly.pdbx_seq_one_letter_code
_entity_poly.pdbx_strand_id
1 'polypeptide(L)'
;MARKYDLGEKSRLLAKRSYIEEISKDETTDGHPVYLMSHPELPGCMTQGATIEEARENLQDARYEYILSLLEDGEPVPEPRPIEQRLPRNS
;
A
#
# COMPACT_ATOMS: atom_id res chain seq x y z
N MET A 1 14.02 -30.64 4.40
CA MET A 1 14.24 -29.61 5.24
C MET A 1 13.12 -28.61 5.30
N ALA A 2 12.79 -28.27 6.43
CA ALA A 2 11.66 -27.42 6.61
C ALA A 2 12.00 -26.00 6.29
N ARG A 3 11.06 -25.29 5.71
CA ARG A 3 11.24 -23.89 5.50
C ARG A 3 10.90 -23.13 6.72
N LYS A 4 11.63 -22.12 6.94
CA LYS A 4 11.36 -21.30 8.06
C LYS A 4 10.23 -20.39 7.82
N TYR A 5 10.11 -19.90 6.60
CA TYR A 5 9.14 -18.88 6.31
C TYR A 5 8.28 -19.30 5.17
N ASP A 6 7.01 -19.00 5.31
CA ASP A 6 6.07 -18.95 4.21
C ASP A 6 6.08 -17.50 3.72
N LEU A 7 6.40 -17.27 2.46
CA LEU A 7 6.50 -15.92 1.94
C LEU A 7 5.17 -15.17 2.05
N GLY A 8 4.05 -15.88 1.89
CA GLY A 8 2.76 -15.25 2.06
C GLY A 8 2.56 -14.76 3.47
N GLU A 9 2.97 -15.55 4.46
CA GLU A 9 2.86 -15.13 5.85
C GLU A 9 3.79 -13.96 6.14
N LYS A 10 5.01 -14.01 5.62
CA LYS A 10 5.93 -12.92 5.81
C LYS A 10 5.40 -11.64 5.18
N SER A 11 4.81 -11.73 3.99
CA SER A 11 4.23 -10.56 3.36
C SER A 11 3.10 -9.99 4.21
N ARG A 12 2.26 -10.86 4.79
CA ARG A 12 1.16 -10.40 5.61
C ARG A 12 1.66 -9.63 6.82
N LEU A 13 2.74 -10.12 7.45
CA LEU A 13 3.31 -9.42 8.59
C LEU A 13 3.90 -8.09 8.21
N LEU A 14 4.63 -8.05 7.11
CA LEU A 14 5.22 -6.79 6.65
C LEU A 14 4.17 -5.79 6.23
N ALA A 15 3.06 -6.28 5.67
CA ALA A 15 2.00 -5.40 5.21
C ALA A 15 1.23 -4.75 6.35
N LYS A 16 1.44 -5.22 7.59
CA LYS A 16 0.81 -4.59 8.75
C LYS A 16 1.53 -3.35 9.22
N ARG A 17 2.70 -3.06 8.66
CA ARG A 17 3.44 -1.86 9.06
C ARG A 17 2.69 -0.62 8.59
N SER A 18 3.01 0.51 9.20
CA SER A 18 2.26 1.75 8.99
C SER A 18 2.77 2.52 7.78
N TYR A 19 2.45 2.03 6.60
CA TYR A 19 2.78 2.77 5.38
C TYR A 19 1.89 3.98 5.25
N ILE A 20 2.42 5.02 4.63
CA ILE A 20 1.66 6.24 4.39
C ILE A 20 0.57 5.95 3.36
N GLU A 21 -0.63 6.44 3.60
CA GLU A 21 -1.73 6.33 2.66
C GLU A 21 -2.02 7.68 2.07
N GLU A 22 -1.93 7.78 0.75
CA GLU A 22 -2.28 9.01 0.05
C GLU A 22 -3.62 8.80 -0.63
N ILE A 23 -4.50 9.77 -0.50
CA ILE A 23 -5.86 9.70 -1.02
C ILE A 23 -6.09 10.88 -1.94
N SER A 24 -6.68 10.61 -3.10
CA SER A 24 -7.19 11.68 -3.95
C SER A 24 -8.56 11.28 -4.45
N LYS A 25 -9.33 12.27 -4.84
CA LYS A 25 -10.68 12.06 -5.31
C LYS A 25 -10.80 12.49 -6.75
N ASP A 26 -11.46 11.70 -7.55
CA ASP A 26 -11.69 12.01 -8.95
C ASP A 26 -13.12 11.65 -9.28
N GLU A 27 -13.51 11.80 -10.53
CA GLU A 27 -14.84 11.45 -10.97
C GLU A 27 -14.77 10.60 -12.21
N THR A 28 -15.70 9.66 -12.31
CA THR A 28 -15.87 8.92 -13.55
C THR A 28 -16.52 9.81 -14.59
N THR A 29 -16.57 9.32 -15.83
CA THR A 29 -17.14 10.11 -16.91
C THR A 29 -18.61 10.43 -16.69
N ASP A 30 -19.32 9.61 -15.91
CA ASP A 30 -20.73 9.87 -15.61
C ASP A 30 -20.90 10.57 -14.28
N GLY A 31 -19.84 11.15 -13.72
CA GLY A 31 -19.96 12.02 -12.55
C GLY A 31 -19.97 11.33 -11.21
N HIS A 32 -19.69 10.04 -11.15
CA HIS A 32 -19.63 9.35 -9.86
C HIS A 32 -18.25 9.53 -9.23
N PRO A 33 -18.19 9.67 -7.91
CA PRO A 33 -16.89 9.83 -7.26
C PRO A 33 -16.09 8.54 -7.31
N VAL A 34 -14.80 8.70 -7.42
CA VAL A 34 -13.87 7.58 -7.28
C VAL A 34 -12.70 8.06 -6.41
N TYR A 35 -12.31 7.22 -5.48
CA TYR A 35 -11.23 7.55 -4.55
C TYR A 35 -10.02 6.71 -4.93
N LEU A 36 -8.88 7.40 -5.08
CA LEU A 36 -7.63 6.77 -5.43
C LEU A 36 -6.75 6.76 -4.20
N MET A 37 -6.16 5.62 -3.90
CA MET A 37 -5.28 5.49 -2.76
C MET A 37 -3.99 4.81 -3.17
N SER A 38 -2.90 5.25 -2.56
CA SER A 38 -1.59 4.70 -2.88
C SER A 38 -0.68 4.79 -1.69
N HIS A 39 0.44 4.07 -1.77
CA HIS A 39 1.51 4.15 -0.79
C HIS A 39 2.73 4.76 -1.48
N PRO A 40 3.18 5.95 -1.06
CA PRO A 40 4.37 6.53 -1.70
C PRO A 40 5.62 5.68 -1.50
N GLU A 41 5.70 4.91 -0.40
CA GLU A 41 6.86 4.05 -0.17
C GLU A 41 6.89 2.85 -1.11
N LEU A 42 5.77 2.53 -1.73
CA LEU A 42 5.65 1.36 -2.61
C LEU A 42 5.22 1.84 -3.99
N PRO A 43 6.17 2.28 -4.81
CA PRO A 43 5.83 2.88 -6.11
C PRO A 43 5.00 1.94 -6.97
N GLY A 44 3.91 2.45 -7.51
CA GLY A 44 3.00 1.65 -8.31
C GLY A 44 1.94 0.92 -7.53
N CYS A 45 2.01 0.94 -6.20
CA CYS A 45 0.99 0.29 -5.37
C CYS A 45 -0.15 1.28 -5.18
N MET A 46 -1.17 1.16 -6.02
CA MET A 46 -2.30 2.08 -5.97
C MET A 46 -3.57 1.34 -6.28
N THR A 47 -4.68 1.83 -5.74
CA THR A 47 -5.98 1.23 -5.95
C THR A 47 -7.03 2.33 -6.04
N GLN A 48 -8.25 1.92 -6.29
CA GLN A 48 -9.36 2.86 -6.31
C GLN A 48 -10.59 2.16 -5.74
N GLY A 49 -11.58 2.98 -5.40
CA GLY A 49 -12.84 2.48 -4.92
C GLY A 49 -13.89 3.56 -4.99
N ALA A 50 -15.16 3.16 -4.94
CA ALA A 50 -16.27 4.10 -4.95
C ALA A 50 -16.41 4.84 -3.63
N THR A 51 -15.85 4.29 -2.55
CA THR A 51 -15.81 4.93 -1.25
C THR A 51 -14.39 4.86 -0.73
N ILE A 52 -14.10 5.67 0.29
CA ILE A 52 -12.78 5.63 0.92
C ILE A 52 -12.55 4.27 1.55
N GLU A 53 -13.56 3.69 2.18
CA GLU A 53 -13.40 2.38 2.80
C GLU A 53 -13.08 1.31 1.77
N GLU A 54 -13.77 1.34 0.63
CA GLU A 54 -13.50 0.37 -0.41
C GLU A 54 -12.10 0.54 -0.96
N ALA A 55 -11.69 1.79 -1.22
CA ALA A 55 -10.35 2.05 -1.72
C ALA A 55 -9.30 1.56 -0.75
N ARG A 56 -9.54 1.76 0.56
CA ARG A 56 -8.58 1.31 1.58
C ARG A 56 -8.49 -0.20 1.66
N GLU A 57 -9.63 -0.89 1.58
CA GLU A 57 -9.60 -2.35 1.57
C GLU A 57 -8.85 -2.86 0.36
N ASN A 58 -9.09 -2.26 -0.80
CA ASN A 58 -8.39 -2.65 -2.00
C ASN A 58 -6.89 -2.36 -1.87
N LEU A 59 -6.55 -1.26 -1.20
CA LEU A 59 -5.14 -0.94 -1.01
C LEU A 59 -4.45 -1.95 -0.10
N GLN A 60 -5.15 -2.44 0.92
CA GLN A 60 -4.57 -3.46 1.79
C GLN A 60 -4.25 -4.73 1.00
N ASP A 61 -5.15 -5.13 0.12
CA ASP A 61 -4.91 -6.29 -0.72
C ASP A 61 -3.75 -6.03 -1.67
N ALA A 62 -3.71 -4.86 -2.28
CA ALA A 62 -2.64 -4.51 -3.20
C ALA A 62 -1.30 -4.46 -2.50
N ARG A 63 -1.28 -3.94 -1.27
CA ARG A 63 -0.04 -3.88 -0.49
C ARG A 63 0.49 -5.28 -0.20
N TYR A 64 -0.40 -6.18 0.21
CA TYR A 64 0.01 -7.56 0.46
C TYR A 64 0.61 -8.18 -0.79
N GLU A 65 -0.06 -8.04 -1.93
CA GLU A 65 0.41 -8.63 -3.18
C GLU A 65 1.71 -7.99 -3.64
N TYR A 66 1.83 -6.69 -3.45
CA TYR A 66 3.03 -5.96 -3.84
C TYR A 66 4.25 -6.49 -3.06
N ILE A 67 4.08 -6.59 -1.73
CA ILE A 67 5.18 -7.06 -0.89
C ILE A 67 5.49 -8.51 -1.19
N LEU A 68 4.47 -9.33 -1.40
CA LEU A 68 4.68 -10.73 -1.74
C LEU A 68 5.51 -10.86 -3.02
N SER A 69 5.18 -10.07 -4.02
CA SER A 69 5.91 -10.09 -5.28
C SER A 69 7.39 -9.74 -5.08
N LEU A 70 7.65 -8.74 -4.24
CA LEU A 70 9.05 -8.38 -3.94
C LEU A 70 9.76 -9.53 -3.26
N LEU A 71 9.11 -10.16 -2.29
CA LEU A 71 9.72 -11.27 -1.57
C LEU A 71 10.02 -12.44 -2.51
N GLU A 72 9.09 -12.71 -3.42
CA GLU A 72 9.29 -13.81 -4.37
C GLU A 72 10.44 -13.53 -5.31
N ASP A 73 10.66 -12.26 -5.64
CA ASP A 73 11.74 -11.87 -6.54
C ASP A 73 13.05 -11.64 -5.81
N GLY A 74 13.06 -11.78 -4.49
CA GLY A 74 14.27 -11.52 -3.71
C GLY A 74 14.63 -10.05 -3.64
N GLU A 75 13.68 -9.17 -3.87
CA GLU A 75 13.90 -7.73 -3.83
C GLU A 75 13.68 -7.19 -2.43
N PRO A 76 14.39 -6.13 -2.06
CA PRO A 76 14.16 -5.55 -0.74
C PRO A 76 12.77 -4.93 -0.65
N VAL A 77 12.15 -5.06 0.53
CA VAL A 77 10.83 -4.50 0.78
C VAL A 77 11.01 -3.15 1.45
N PRO A 78 10.55 -2.07 0.83
CA PRO A 78 10.69 -0.75 1.45
C PRO A 78 9.99 -0.69 2.79
N GLU A 79 10.55 0.10 3.70
CA GLU A 79 9.96 0.30 5.01
C GLU A 79 9.11 1.54 5.00
N PRO A 80 8.14 1.62 5.91
CA PRO A 80 7.37 2.86 6.05
C PRO A 80 8.30 4.02 6.37
N ARG A 81 7.96 5.19 5.87
CA ARG A 81 8.76 6.38 6.14
C ARG A 81 8.66 6.75 7.60
N PRO A 82 9.74 7.26 8.18
CA PRO A 82 9.68 7.73 9.57
C PRO A 82 8.69 8.86 9.72
N ILE A 83 8.21 9.04 10.95
CA ILE A 83 7.18 10.03 11.20
C ILE A 83 7.65 11.43 10.90
N GLU A 84 8.95 11.69 11.06
CA GLU A 84 9.50 13.01 10.75
C GLU A 84 9.37 13.36 9.28
N GLN A 85 9.36 12.34 8.41
CA GLN A 85 9.23 12.58 6.99
C GLN A 85 7.79 12.68 6.56
N ARG A 86 6.86 12.35 7.44
CA ARG A 86 5.44 12.40 7.12
C ARG A 86 4.81 13.73 7.45
N LEU A 87 5.44 14.50 8.34
CA LEU A 87 4.88 15.75 8.77
C LEU A 87 5.22 16.84 7.78
N PRO A 88 4.31 17.81 7.59
CA PRO A 88 4.63 18.92 6.71
C PRO A 88 5.78 19.72 7.28
N ARG A 89 6.60 20.26 6.37
CA ARG A 89 7.66 21.10 6.82
C ARG A 89 7.13 22.45 7.13
N ASN A 90 7.53 22.95 8.26
CA ASN A 90 7.23 24.33 8.62
C ASN A 90 8.41 25.15 8.27
N SER A 91 8.23 26.07 7.43
CA SER A 91 9.36 26.89 7.06
C SER A 91 9.45 28.11 7.86
#